data_0d2c569eab25b418b70f9d7a4c37938c
#
_entry.id   0d2c569eab25b418b70f9d7a4c37938c
#
_cell.length_a   1.000
_cell.length_b   1.000
_cell.length_c   1.000
_cell.angle_alpha   90.00
_cell.angle_beta   90.00
_cell.angle_gamma   90.00
#
_symmetry.space_group_name_H-M   'P 1'
#
loop_
_entity.id
_entity.type
_entity.pdbx_description
1 polymer ?
#
loop_
_entity_poly.entity_id
_entity_poly.type
_entity_poly.pdbx_seq_one_letter_code
_entity_poly.pdbx_strand_id
1 'polypeptide(L)'
;MAPGRNGETPEPRKAVLRKLWAPEDDEGKRGGLIDEVLALWFPAPNSFTGEDTVELHTHGSRAVVAATLEALGRLEGLRMAEPGEFTRQAFANGRMELTQVEGLADLINADTEEQRKQALRNMGGAQRSKLEGWRQELLSALAHTEALIDFGEDADDVTADALRGAVTKVRVLRREVENQLSDGGRGEVVREGVRVAILGPPNAGKSSLLNMLAQRPAAIVSPIAGTTRDVVQVTLQLGGLPVLLSDTAGLRESTDDPIE
;
A
#
# COMPACT_ATOMS: atom_id res chain seq x y z
N MET A 1 -4.47 26.92 -13.51
CA MET A 1 -5.88 26.74 -13.99
C MET A 1 -6.28 27.96 -14.77
N ALA A 2 -6.82 27.81 -15.98
CA ALA A 2 -7.45 28.95 -16.61
C ALA A 2 -8.57 29.43 -15.70
N PRO A 3 -8.64 30.73 -15.32
CA PRO A 3 -9.73 31.25 -14.55
C PRO A 3 -11.04 30.92 -15.26
N GLY A 4 -12.11 30.68 -14.50
CA GLY A 4 -13.46 30.59 -15.04
C GLY A 4 -13.76 31.83 -15.91
N ARG A 5 -14.91 31.86 -16.61
CA ARG A 5 -15.30 33.01 -17.44
C ARG A 5 -15.14 34.37 -16.73
N ASN A 6 -15.08 34.39 -15.39
CA ASN A 6 -14.93 35.57 -14.55
C ASN A 6 -13.65 35.59 -13.68
N GLY A 7 -12.65 34.73 -13.94
CA GLY A 7 -11.44 34.69 -13.10
C GLY A 7 -11.59 34.07 -11.72
N GLU A 8 -12.76 33.49 -11.41
CA GLU A 8 -13.05 32.94 -10.09
C GLU A 8 -12.50 31.55 -9.89
N THR A 9 -11.92 31.30 -8.71
CA THR A 9 -11.53 29.97 -8.25
C THR A 9 -12.78 29.09 -8.15
N PRO A 10 -12.74 27.83 -8.61
CA PRO A 10 -13.87 26.91 -8.44
C PRO A 10 -14.28 26.77 -6.98
N GLU A 11 -15.57 26.54 -6.74
CA GLU A 11 -16.04 26.20 -5.40
C GLU A 11 -15.35 24.90 -4.91
N PRO A 12 -14.91 24.84 -3.64
CA PRO A 12 -14.31 23.65 -3.08
C PRO A 12 -15.19 22.40 -3.25
N ARG A 13 -14.58 21.28 -3.65
CA ARG A 13 -15.20 19.95 -3.81
C ARG A 13 -16.36 19.91 -4.81
N LYS A 14 -16.45 20.88 -5.69
CA LYS A 14 -17.42 20.90 -6.78
C LYS A 14 -16.73 20.57 -8.09
N ALA A 15 -17.22 19.55 -8.78
CA ALA A 15 -16.75 19.19 -10.11
C ALA A 15 -17.17 20.25 -11.12
N VAL A 16 -16.22 20.81 -11.84
CA VAL A 16 -16.46 21.80 -12.88
C VAL A 16 -15.76 21.41 -14.17
N LEU A 17 -16.48 21.51 -15.28
CA LEU A 17 -15.91 21.27 -16.60
C LEU A 17 -14.99 22.44 -16.97
N ARG A 18 -13.75 22.17 -17.38
CA ARG A 18 -12.74 23.16 -17.75
C ARG A 18 -11.94 22.69 -18.96
N LYS A 19 -11.61 23.64 -19.82
CA LYS A 19 -10.64 23.44 -20.89
C LYS A 19 -9.24 23.59 -20.34
N LEU A 20 -8.44 22.56 -20.52
CA LEU A 20 -7.02 22.55 -20.17
C LEU A 20 -6.19 22.96 -21.38
N TRP A 21 -5.38 23.99 -21.22
CA TRP A 21 -4.54 24.54 -22.25
C TRP A 21 -3.08 24.37 -21.85
N ALA A 22 -2.21 24.16 -22.83
CA ALA A 22 -0.79 24.26 -22.58
C ALA A 22 -0.42 25.68 -22.10
N PRO A 23 0.61 25.82 -21.22
CA PRO A 23 1.13 27.12 -20.83
C PRO A 23 1.51 27.98 -22.04
N GLU A 24 1.53 29.28 -21.83
CA GLU A 24 2.08 30.22 -22.85
C GLU A 24 3.54 29.88 -23.13
N ASP A 25 3.95 30.03 -24.38
CA ASP A 25 5.34 29.90 -24.77
C ASP A 25 6.15 31.16 -24.35
N ASP A 26 7.47 31.13 -24.60
CA ASP A 26 8.39 32.22 -24.26
C ASP A 26 8.06 33.54 -24.99
N GLU A 27 7.25 33.48 -26.05
CA GLU A 27 6.75 34.61 -26.80
C GLU A 27 5.39 35.14 -26.30
N GLY A 28 4.85 34.53 -25.25
CA GLY A 28 3.56 34.90 -24.66
C GLY A 28 2.34 34.41 -25.47
N LYS A 29 2.53 33.47 -26.40
CA LYS A 29 1.46 32.90 -27.18
C LYS A 29 0.87 31.73 -26.43
N ARG A 30 -0.44 31.75 -26.29
CA ARG A 30 -1.21 30.69 -25.64
C ARG A 30 -1.00 29.35 -26.35
N GLY A 31 -0.63 28.33 -25.59
CA GLY A 31 -0.49 26.96 -26.08
C GLY A 31 -1.80 26.35 -26.57
N GLY A 32 -1.70 25.23 -27.26
CA GLY A 32 -2.85 24.50 -27.79
C GLY A 32 -3.78 23.94 -26.69
N LEU A 33 -5.03 23.63 -27.06
CA LEU A 33 -5.95 22.92 -26.20
C LEU A 33 -5.42 21.49 -26.00
N ILE A 34 -5.24 21.08 -24.73
CA ILE A 34 -4.83 19.72 -24.36
C ILE A 34 -6.04 18.81 -24.25
N ASP A 35 -7.03 19.23 -23.43
CA ASP A 35 -8.21 18.42 -23.15
C ASP A 35 -9.35 19.28 -22.56
N GLU A 36 -10.53 18.68 -22.44
CA GLU A 36 -11.64 19.20 -21.66
C GLU A 36 -11.86 18.28 -20.47
N VAL A 37 -11.57 18.78 -19.26
CA VAL A 37 -11.42 17.99 -18.03
C VAL A 37 -12.47 18.35 -16.98
N LEU A 38 -12.81 17.39 -16.11
CA LEU A 38 -13.44 17.71 -14.84
C LEU A 38 -12.37 18.07 -13.83
N ALA A 39 -12.45 19.27 -13.29
CA ALA A 39 -11.52 19.75 -12.28
C ALA A 39 -12.24 19.87 -10.92
N LEU A 40 -11.56 19.37 -9.88
CA LEU A 40 -11.98 19.51 -8.49
C LEU A 40 -10.86 20.17 -7.69
N TRP A 41 -11.23 21.06 -6.79
CA TRP A 41 -10.29 21.67 -5.85
C TRP A 41 -10.65 21.30 -4.41
N PHE A 42 -9.66 20.86 -3.65
CA PHE A 42 -9.75 20.48 -2.26
C PHE A 42 -8.82 21.38 -1.43
N PRO A 43 -9.34 22.40 -0.78
CA PRO A 43 -8.52 23.25 0.08
C PRO A 43 -8.08 22.52 1.34
N ALA A 44 -6.88 22.87 1.82
CA ALA A 44 -6.37 22.46 3.11
C ALA A 44 -7.34 22.87 4.25
N PRO A 45 -7.36 22.11 5.35
CA PRO A 45 -6.68 20.83 5.62
C PRO A 45 -7.49 19.62 5.12
N ASN A 46 -8.62 19.82 4.46
CA ASN A 46 -9.60 18.80 4.14
C ASN A 46 -9.39 18.21 2.73
N SER A 47 -8.17 17.82 2.42
CA SER A 47 -7.76 17.09 1.21
C SER A 47 -7.17 15.73 1.58
N PHE A 48 -6.74 14.94 0.60
CA PHE A 48 -6.05 13.68 0.84
C PHE A 48 -4.72 13.89 1.57
N THR A 49 -3.92 14.85 1.12
CA THR A 49 -2.61 15.15 1.69
C THR A 49 -2.66 16.05 2.92
N GLY A 50 -3.79 16.72 3.18
CA GLY A 50 -3.90 17.78 4.16
C GLY A 50 -3.48 19.17 3.64
N GLU A 51 -3.02 19.26 2.39
CA GLU A 51 -2.64 20.49 1.71
C GLU A 51 -3.61 20.77 0.55
N ASP A 52 -3.50 21.96 -0.05
CA ASP A 52 -4.33 22.30 -1.22
C ASP A 52 -4.07 21.29 -2.34
N THR A 53 -5.14 20.64 -2.80
CA THR A 53 -5.05 19.60 -3.84
C THR A 53 -6.03 19.91 -4.97
N VAL A 54 -5.57 19.73 -6.19
CA VAL A 54 -6.41 19.82 -7.39
C VAL A 54 -6.39 18.46 -8.10
N GLU A 55 -7.58 17.97 -8.43
CA GLU A 55 -7.76 16.79 -9.26
C GLU A 55 -8.23 17.21 -10.66
N LEU A 56 -7.56 16.67 -11.68
CA LEU A 56 -7.89 16.84 -13.09
C LEU A 56 -8.24 15.48 -13.67
N HIS A 57 -9.52 15.26 -13.96
CA HIS A 57 -9.99 14.04 -14.60
C HIS A 57 -9.93 14.24 -16.13
N THR A 58 -8.90 13.72 -16.73
CA THR A 58 -8.61 13.82 -18.16
C THR A 58 -9.13 12.60 -18.92
N HIS A 59 -9.21 12.69 -20.26
CA HIS A 59 -9.33 11.50 -21.07
C HIS A 59 -8.09 10.61 -20.93
N GLY A 60 -8.31 9.28 -20.83
CA GLY A 60 -7.28 8.31 -20.42
C GLY A 60 -6.25 7.93 -21.49
N SER A 61 -6.14 8.66 -22.61
CA SER A 61 -5.11 8.34 -23.59
C SER A 61 -3.71 8.71 -23.11
N ARG A 62 -2.72 7.89 -23.46
CA ARG A 62 -1.32 8.17 -23.09
C ARG A 62 -0.85 9.55 -23.53
N ALA A 63 -1.30 10.01 -24.70
CA ALA A 63 -0.93 11.31 -25.25
C ALA A 63 -1.49 12.47 -24.41
N VAL A 64 -2.75 12.40 -23.98
CA VAL A 64 -3.38 13.43 -23.13
C VAL A 64 -2.73 13.48 -21.76
N VAL A 65 -2.50 12.32 -21.15
CA VAL A 65 -1.82 12.25 -19.84
C VAL A 65 -0.41 12.83 -19.93
N ALA A 66 0.38 12.44 -20.94
CA ALA A 66 1.73 12.97 -21.14
C ALA A 66 1.73 14.49 -21.36
N ALA A 67 0.86 15.00 -22.24
CA ALA A 67 0.75 16.44 -22.51
C ALA A 67 0.31 17.23 -21.25
N THR A 68 -0.58 16.66 -20.44
CA THR A 68 -1.02 17.28 -19.19
C THR A 68 0.12 17.38 -18.18
N LEU A 69 0.88 16.28 -17.98
CA LEU A 69 2.01 16.26 -17.06
C LEU A 69 3.14 17.17 -17.53
N GLU A 70 3.43 17.19 -18.83
CA GLU A 70 4.41 18.12 -19.41
C GLU A 70 4.00 19.59 -19.20
N ALA A 71 2.73 19.91 -19.45
CA ALA A 71 2.21 21.26 -19.26
C ALA A 71 2.28 21.69 -17.79
N LEU A 72 1.98 20.81 -16.84
CA LEU A 72 2.11 21.08 -15.41
C LEU A 72 3.57 21.25 -14.99
N GLY A 73 4.48 20.43 -15.53
CA GLY A 73 5.91 20.51 -15.21
C GLY A 73 6.60 21.79 -15.71
N ARG A 74 5.97 22.55 -16.64
CA ARG A 74 6.45 23.87 -17.06
C ARG A 74 6.05 25.00 -16.11
N LEU A 75 5.14 24.73 -15.16
CA LEU A 75 4.73 25.73 -14.18
C LEU A 75 5.76 25.75 -13.03
N GLU A 76 6.17 26.95 -12.63
CA GLU A 76 7.09 27.14 -11.52
C GLU A 76 6.56 26.50 -10.23
N GLY A 77 7.43 25.79 -9.52
CA GLY A 77 7.09 25.11 -8.26
C GLY A 77 6.39 23.75 -8.42
N LEU A 78 6.09 23.30 -9.65
CA LEU A 78 5.52 21.98 -9.89
C LEU A 78 6.58 21.01 -10.45
N ARG A 79 6.50 19.76 -10.00
CA ARG A 79 7.31 18.65 -10.50
C ARG A 79 6.52 17.35 -10.46
N MET A 80 7.03 16.36 -11.14
CA MET A 80 6.51 15.00 -10.98
C MET A 80 6.67 14.51 -9.54
N ALA A 81 5.63 13.92 -8.99
CA ALA A 81 5.68 13.26 -7.70
C ALA A 81 6.37 11.90 -7.82
N GLU A 82 7.10 11.52 -6.77
CA GLU A 82 7.65 10.17 -6.63
C GLU A 82 6.53 9.18 -6.24
N PRO A 83 6.67 7.89 -6.55
CA PRO A 83 5.74 6.87 -6.07
C PRO A 83 5.58 6.92 -4.56
N GLY A 84 4.31 7.00 -4.08
CA GLY A 84 3.99 7.09 -2.66
C GLY A 84 4.14 8.48 -2.02
N GLU A 85 4.56 9.50 -2.76
CA GLU A 85 4.82 10.84 -2.22
C GLU A 85 3.55 11.49 -1.63
N PHE A 86 2.41 11.38 -2.30
CA PHE A 86 1.13 11.88 -1.78
C PHE A 86 0.75 11.21 -0.45
N THR A 87 0.96 9.90 -0.33
CA THR A 87 0.67 9.14 0.89
C THR A 87 1.64 9.51 2.00
N ARG A 88 2.93 9.71 1.69
CA ARG A 88 3.94 10.20 2.64
C ARG A 88 3.57 11.57 3.19
N GLN A 89 3.09 12.47 2.33
CA GLN A 89 2.63 13.80 2.74
C GLN A 89 1.37 13.72 3.61
N ALA A 90 0.41 12.85 3.26
CA ALA A 90 -0.77 12.59 4.08
C ALA A 90 -0.40 12.07 5.48
N PHE A 91 0.60 11.19 5.57
CA PHE A 91 1.13 10.71 6.85
C PHE A 91 1.82 11.83 7.64
N ALA A 92 2.68 12.61 7.01
CA ALA A 92 3.39 13.73 7.66
C ALA A 92 2.41 14.79 8.22
N ASN A 93 1.32 15.03 7.51
CA ASN A 93 0.26 15.97 7.91
C ASN A 93 -0.80 15.34 8.85
N GLY A 94 -0.57 14.13 9.36
CA GLY A 94 -1.49 13.45 10.30
C GLY A 94 -2.84 13.07 9.70
N ARG A 95 -2.97 13.02 8.35
CA ARG A 95 -4.20 12.61 7.66
C ARG A 95 -4.35 11.10 7.60
N MET A 96 -3.23 10.40 7.59
CA MET A 96 -3.15 8.94 7.62
C MET A 96 -2.15 8.50 8.67
N GLU A 97 -2.36 7.31 9.19
CA GLU A 97 -1.43 6.65 10.10
C GLU A 97 -0.68 5.54 9.37
N LEU A 98 0.43 5.08 9.94
CA LEU A 98 1.31 4.10 9.30
C LEU A 98 0.56 2.83 8.90
N THR A 99 -0.29 2.30 9.78
CA THR A 99 -1.11 1.11 9.46
C THR A 99 -2.12 1.34 8.34
N GLN A 100 -2.61 2.57 8.17
CA GLN A 100 -3.49 2.96 7.06
C GLN A 100 -2.70 3.11 5.76
N VAL A 101 -1.48 3.67 5.83
CA VAL A 101 -0.56 3.76 4.68
C VAL A 101 -0.22 2.37 4.14
N GLU A 102 0.12 1.44 5.02
CA GLU A 102 0.37 0.05 4.67
C GLU A 102 -0.88 -0.61 4.07
N GLY A 103 -2.05 -0.43 4.70
CA GLY A 103 -3.32 -0.94 4.18
C GLY A 103 -3.69 -0.35 2.81
N LEU A 104 -3.37 0.92 2.56
CA LEU A 104 -3.57 1.53 1.25
C LEU A 104 -2.66 0.92 0.18
N ALA A 105 -1.39 0.70 0.51
CA ALA A 105 -0.45 0.02 -0.38
C ALA A 105 -0.91 -1.40 -0.71
N ASP A 106 -1.35 -2.16 0.31
CA ASP A 106 -1.93 -3.49 0.14
C ASP A 106 -3.19 -3.46 -0.74
N LEU A 107 -4.05 -2.44 -0.58
CA LEU A 107 -5.28 -2.30 -1.36
C LEU A 107 -5.00 -2.02 -2.85
N ILE A 108 -4.01 -1.16 -3.14
CA ILE A 108 -3.60 -0.83 -4.51
C ILE A 108 -3.02 -2.06 -5.22
N ASN A 109 -2.30 -2.91 -4.47
CA ASN A 109 -1.65 -4.11 -5.00
C ASN A 109 -2.49 -5.39 -4.84
N ALA A 110 -3.74 -5.28 -4.39
CA ALA A 110 -4.59 -6.43 -4.18
C ALA A 110 -5.06 -7.05 -5.50
N ASP A 111 -4.66 -8.27 -5.77
CA ASP A 111 -5.05 -9.07 -6.93
C ASP A 111 -6.25 -9.98 -6.63
N THR A 112 -6.52 -10.25 -5.34
CA THR A 112 -7.59 -11.17 -4.93
C THR A 112 -8.59 -10.49 -4.00
N GLU A 113 -9.79 -11.07 -3.92
CA GLU A 113 -10.86 -10.56 -3.07
C GLU A 113 -10.49 -10.62 -1.57
N GLU A 114 -9.75 -11.63 -1.15
CA GLU A 114 -9.32 -11.75 0.25
C GLU A 114 -8.24 -10.71 0.59
N GLN A 115 -7.31 -10.43 -0.35
CA GLN A 115 -6.35 -9.32 -0.19
C GLN A 115 -7.09 -7.99 -0.04
N ARG A 116 -8.04 -7.71 -0.93
CA ARG A 116 -8.84 -6.49 -0.88
C ARG A 116 -9.57 -6.33 0.46
N LYS A 117 -10.23 -7.39 0.93
CA LYS A 117 -10.93 -7.37 2.22
C LYS A 117 -9.99 -7.15 3.40
N GLN A 118 -8.82 -7.78 3.38
CA GLN A 118 -7.82 -7.62 4.43
C GLN A 118 -7.26 -6.19 4.44
N ALA A 119 -6.89 -5.66 3.27
CA ALA A 119 -6.40 -4.31 3.12
C ALA A 119 -7.42 -3.26 3.62
N LEU A 120 -8.70 -3.39 3.27
CA LEU A 120 -9.76 -2.51 3.77
C LEU A 120 -9.94 -2.60 5.29
N ARG A 121 -9.82 -3.79 5.89
CA ARG A 121 -9.87 -3.94 7.36
C ARG A 121 -8.70 -3.20 8.02
N ASN A 122 -7.49 -3.30 7.45
CA ASN A 122 -6.31 -2.61 7.95
C ASN A 122 -6.45 -1.09 7.83
N MET A 123 -6.91 -0.59 6.67
CA MET A 123 -7.23 0.82 6.47
C MET A 123 -8.32 1.32 7.43
N GLY A 124 -9.30 0.49 7.77
CA GLY A 124 -10.35 0.78 8.74
C GLY A 124 -9.87 0.86 10.20
N GLY A 125 -8.57 0.67 10.44
CA GLY A 125 -7.96 0.82 11.77
C GLY A 125 -8.07 -0.41 12.68
N ALA A 126 -8.47 -1.57 12.17
CA ALA A 126 -8.60 -2.79 12.99
C ALA A 126 -7.26 -3.19 13.62
N GLN A 127 -6.18 -3.15 12.87
CA GLN A 127 -4.83 -3.44 13.36
C GLN A 127 -4.37 -2.40 14.38
N ARG A 128 -4.59 -1.12 14.08
CA ARG A 128 -4.28 -0.02 14.99
C ARG A 128 -4.97 -0.18 16.34
N SER A 129 -6.29 -0.39 16.34
CA SER A 129 -7.06 -0.53 17.59
C SER A 129 -6.53 -1.65 18.47
N LYS A 130 -6.09 -2.74 17.86
CA LYS A 130 -5.47 -3.86 18.57
C LYS A 130 -4.12 -3.50 19.19
N LEU A 131 -3.23 -2.88 18.38
CA LEU A 131 -1.90 -2.47 18.84
C LEU A 131 -2.00 -1.39 19.93
N GLU A 132 -2.92 -0.44 19.80
CA GLU A 132 -3.17 0.59 20.80
C GLU A 132 -3.73 -0.02 22.09
N GLY A 133 -4.61 -1.01 22.01
CA GLY A 133 -5.06 -1.78 23.18
C GLY A 133 -3.87 -2.42 23.93
N TRP A 134 -2.99 -3.10 23.22
CA TRP A 134 -1.78 -3.69 23.80
C TRP A 134 -0.85 -2.63 24.41
N ARG A 135 -0.69 -1.50 23.73
CA ARG A 135 0.09 -0.37 24.24
C ARG A 135 -0.46 0.15 25.55
N GLN A 136 -1.77 0.33 25.67
CA GLN A 136 -2.41 0.81 26.89
C GLN A 136 -2.25 -0.19 28.06
N GLU A 137 -2.37 -1.48 27.80
CA GLU A 137 -2.14 -2.53 28.82
C GLU A 137 -0.69 -2.51 29.31
N LEU A 138 0.29 -2.35 28.39
CA LEU A 138 1.71 -2.22 28.78
C LEU A 138 1.97 -0.97 29.61
N LEU A 139 1.43 0.18 29.17
CA LEU A 139 1.57 1.44 29.91
C LEU A 139 0.94 1.36 31.30
N SER A 140 -0.21 0.72 31.42
CA SER A 140 -0.85 0.47 32.71
C SER A 140 0.03 -0.39 33.62
N ALA A 141 0.62 -1.48 33.09
CA ALA A 141 1.52 -2.33 33.85
C ALA A 141 2.81 -1.58 34.26
N LEU A 142 3.36 -0.79 33.36
CA LEU A 142 4.55 0.06 33.62
C LEU A 142 4.29 1.08 34.74
N ALA A 143 3.19 1.86 34.62
CA ALA A 143 2.83 2.86 35.61
C ALA A 143 2.63 2.25 37.02
N HIS A 144 2.02 1.06 37.11
CA HIS A 144 1.91 0.36 38.38
C HIS A 144 3.27 -0.06 38.94
N THR A 145 4.18 -0.51 38.08
CA THR A 145 5.52 -0.94 38.49
C THR A 145 6.37 0.27 38.94
N GLU A 146 6.30 1.38 38.22
CA GLU A 146 7.00 2.64 38.63
C GLU A 146 6.48 3.17 39.95
N ALA A 147 5.16 3.21 40.15
CA ALA A 147 4.57 3.61 41.42
C ALA A 147 5.02 2.73 42.59
N LEU A 148 5.21 1.42 42.34
CA LEU A 148 5.73 0.51 43.35
C LEU A 148 7.21 0.78 43.71
N ILE A 149 8.01 1.17 42.72
CA ILE A 149 9.44 1.54 42.94
C ILE A 149 9.52 2.83 43.75
N ASP A 150 8.69 3.83 43.39
CA ASP A 150 8.77 5.16 43.97
C ASP A 150 8.18 5.24 45.39
N PHE A 151 7.15 4.44 45.68
CA PHE A 151 6.40 4.53 46.97
C PHE A 151 6.41 3.23 47.76
N GLY A 152 7.18 2.21 47.35
CA GLY A 152 7.14 0.86 47.93
C GLY A 152 7.85 0.68 49.28
N GLU A 153 8.56 1.69 49.80
CA GLU A 153 9.33 1.55 51.04
C GLU A 153 8.44 1.46 52.30
N ASP A 154 7.16 1.85 52.22
CA ASP A 154 6.26 1.94 53.40
C ASP A 154 5.13 0.86 53.44
N ALA A 155 5.01 -0.06 52.50
CA ALA A 155 3.85 -0.97 52.41
C ALA A 155 4.14 -2.33 51.77
N ASP A 156 4.86 -3.21 52.46
CA ASP A 156 5.33 -4.51 51.92
C ASP A 156 4.23 -5.42 51.32
N ASP A 157 3.06 -5.53 51.96
CA ASP A 157 1.97 -6.45 51.48
C ASP A 157 1.22 -5.88 50.25
N VAL A 158 0.95 -4.59 50.24
CA VAL A 158 0.25 -3.92 49.13
C VAL A 158 1.13 -3.91 47.88
N THR A 159 2.42 -3.77 48.05
CA THR A 159 3.44 -3.77 47.00
C THR A 159 3.50 -5.11 46.29
N ALA A 160 3.49 -6.22 47.05
CA ALA A 160 3.55 -7.58 46.49
C ALA A 160 2.31 -7.94 45.67
N ASP A 161 1.10 -7.52 46.09
CA ASP A 161 -0.15 -7.79 45.36
C ASP A 161 -0.25 -6.96 44.09
N ALA A 162 0.15 -5.69 44.12
CA ALA A 162 0.15 -4.83 42.96
C ALA A 162 1.17 -5.32 41.90
N LEU A 163 2.34 -5.79 42.31
CA LEU A 163 3.32 -6.39 41.41
C LEU A 163 2.78 -7.69 40.77
N ARG A 164 2.15 -8.56 41.56
CA ARG A 164 1.47 -9.76 41.03
C ARG A 164 0.40 -9.42 39.99
N GLY A 165 -0.36 -8.35 40.21
CA GLY A 165 -1.34 -7.81 39.27
C GLY A 165 -0.71 -7.36 37.95
N ALA A 166 0.37 -6.59 38.00
CA ALA A 166 1.10 -6.14 36.83
C ALA A 166 1.70 -7.31 36.03
N VAL A 167 2.34 -8.27 36.72
CA VAL A 167 2.89 -9.50 36.09
C VAL A 167 1.79 -10.32 35.42
N THR A 168 0.61 -10.41 36.06
CA THR A 168 -0.53 -11.15 35.48
C THR A 168 -1.02 -10.50 34.20
N LYS A 169 -1.16 -9.16 34.14
CA LYS A 169 -1.53 -8.41 32.95
C LYS A 169 -0.53 -8.65 31.82
N VAL A 170 0.77 -8.52 32.09
CA VAL A 170 1.81 -8.77 31.09
C VAL A 170 1.80 -10.21 30.57
N ARG A 171 1.53 -11.21 31.42
CA ARG A 171 1.39 -12.61 30.98
C ARG A 171 0.18 -12.85 30.10
N VAL A 172 -0.95 -12.20 30.37
CA VAL A 172 -2.14 -12.26 29.51
C VAL A 172 -1.82 -11.65 28.16
N LEU A 173 -1.26 -10.43 28.16
CA LEU A 173 -0.86 -9.75 26.93
C LEU A 173 0.15 -10.57 26.09
N ARG A 174 1.16 -11.16 26.74
CA ARG A 174 2.11 -12.05 26.06
C ARG A 174 1.40 -13.20 25.34
N ARG A 175 0.41 -13.85 25.98
CA ARG A 175 -0.37 -14.93 25.37
C ARG A 175 -1.19 -14.45 24.18
N GLU A 176 -1.75 -13.26 24.24
CA GLU A 176 -2.49 -12.68 23.12
C GLU A 176 -1.56 -12.42 21.92
N VAL A 177 -0.36 -11.89 22.17
CA VAL A 177 0.66 -11.69 21.12
C VAL A 177 1.12 -13.04 20.57
N GLU A 178 1.44 -14.02 21.42
CA GLU A 178 1.81 -15.38 21.01
C GLU A 178 0.72 -16.04 20.15
N ASN A 179 -0.55 -15.91 20.53
CA ASN A 179 -1.68 -16.41 19.75
C ASN A 179 -1.76 -15.72 18.38
N GLN A 180 -1.53 -14.42 18.33
CA GLN A 180 -1.51 -13.68 17.06
C GLN A 180 -0.37 -14.14 16.14
N LEU A 181 0.80 -14.41 16.69
CA LEU A 181 1.95 -14.93 15.96
C LEU A 181 1.75 -16.39 15.52
N SER A 182 1.06 -17.18 16.34
CA SER A 182 0.79 -18.61 16.07
C SER A 182 -0.38 -18.84 15.10
N ASP A 183 -1.10 -17.82 14.67
CA ASP A 183 -2.19 -17.91 13.68
C ASP A 183 -1.72 -18.36 12.29
N GLY A 184 -0.51 -18.95 12.23
CA GLY A 184 0.07 -19.64 11.08
C GLY A 184 0.43 -18.71 9.91
N GLY A 185 0.60 -17.42 10.17
CA GLY A 185 0.93 -16.48 9.11
C GLY A 185 -0.21 -16.26 8.11
N ARG A 186 -1.46 -16.57 8.49
CA ARG A 186 -2.62 -16.43 7.59
C ARG A 186 -2.70 -15.05 6.95
N GLY A 187 -2.42 -13.99 7.72
CA GLY A 187 -2.38 -12.63 7.21
C GLY A 187 -1.29 -12.44 6.15
N GLU A 188 -0.12 -13.04 6.36
CA GLU A 188 1.01 -13.01 5.44
C GLU A 188 0.72 -13.83 4.18
N VAL A 189 0.12 -15.03 4.34
CA VAL A 189 -0.31 -15.86 3.20
C VAL A 189 -1.35 -15.14 2.33
N VAL A 190 -2.28 -14.41 2.92
CA VAL A 190 -3.23 -13.59 2.15
C VAL A 190 -2.52 -12.46 1.43
N ARG A 191 -1.58 -11.78 2.09
CA ARG A 191 -0.85 -10.63 1.56
C ARG A 191 0.13 -11.02 0.47
N GLU A 192 1.04 -11.96 0.77
CA GLU A 192 2.15 -12.33 -0.11
C GLU A 192 1.84 -13.48 -1.06
N GLY A 193 0.82 -14.25 -0.73
CA GLY A 193 0.46 -15.46 -1.46
C GLY A 193 1.32 -16.68 -1.08
N VAL A 194 0.93 -17.81 -1.65
CA VAL A 194 1.67 -19.07 -1.52
C VAL A 194 2.58 -19.22 -2.71
N ARG A 195 3.88 -19.33 -2.48
CA ARG A 195 4.86 -19.58 -3.55
C ARG A 195 4.94 -21.08 -3.82
N VAL A 196 4.65 -21.46 -5.04
CA VAL A 196 4.68 -22.86 -5.49
C VAL A 196 5.65 -23.02 -6.65
N ALA A 197 6.62 -23.91 -6.51
CA ALA A 197 7.56 -24.24 -7.56
C ALA A 197 7.16 -25.56 -8.24
N ILE A 198 7.16 -25.58 -9.59
CA ILE A 198 6.90 -26.79 -10.37
C ILE A 198 8.24 -27.48 -10.63
N LEU A 199 8.48 -28.62 -9.97
CA LEU A 199 9.73 -29.38 -10.08
C LEU A 199 9.53 -30.64 -10.92
N GLY A 200 10.58 -31.06 -11.65
CA GLY A 200 10.57 -32.32 -12.41
C GLY A 200 11.66 -32.33 -13.48
N PRO A 201 11.94 -33.51 -14.07
CA PRO A 201 12.98 -33.67 -15.08
C PRO A 201 12.73 -32.81 -16.33
N PRO A 202 13.73 -32.59 -17.18
CA PRO A 202 13.54 -31.93 -18.46
C PRO A 202 12.44 -32.65 -19.30
N ASN A 203 11.69 -31.87 -20.06
CA ASN A 203 10.62 -32.38 -20.92
C ASN A 203 9.43 -33.09 -20.21
N ALA A 204 9.30 -32.96 -18.89
CA ALA A 204 8.18 -33.53 -18.12
C ALA A 204 6.86 -32.77 -18.27
N GLY A 205 6.78 -31.76 -19.12
CA GLY A 205 5.54 -30.99 -19.35
C GLY A 205 5.32 -29.84 -18.37
N LYS A 206 6.34 -29.41 -17.60
CA LYS A 206 6.23 -28.33 -16.60
C LYS A 206 5.70 -27.02 -17.22
N SER A 207 6.35 -26.57 -18.29
CA SER A 207 5.95 -25.34 -19.00
C SER A 207 4.57 -25.47 -19.68
N SER A 208 4.21 -26.67 -20.13
CA SER A 208 2.88 -26.95 -20.67
C SER A 208 1.79 -26.84 -19.59
N LEU A 209 2.11 -27.37 -18.38
CA LEU A 209 1.22 -27.24 -17.23
C LEU A 209 1.08 -25.77 -16.80
N LEU A 210 2.20 -25.02 -16.71
CA LEU A 210 2.17 -23.60 -16.38
C LEU A 210 1.34 -22.81 -17.40
N ASN A 211 1.53 -23.04 -18.70
CA ASN A 211 0.77 -22.39 -19.76
C ASN A 211 -0.72 -22.74 -19.69
N MET A 212 -1.08 -23.99 -19.39
CA MET A 212 -2.46 -24.40 -19.21
C MET A 212 -3.10 -23.70 -18.02
N LEU A 213 -2.36 -23.54 -16.93
CA LEU A 213 -2.82 -22.83 -15.73
C LEU A 213 -2.93 -21.32 -15.99
N ALA A 214 -2.01 -20.74 -16.75
CA ALA A 214 -2.02 -19.32 -17.14
C ALA A 214 -3.21 -18.94 -18.04
N GLN A 215 -3.76 -19.88 -18.78
CA GLN A 215 -4.94 -19.67 -19.65
C GLN A 215 -6.27 -19.76 -18.89
N ARG A 216 -6.29 -20.07 -17.61
CA ARG A 216 -7.51 -20.11 -16.82
C ARG A 216 -8.00 -18.70 -16.45
N PRO A 217 -9.32 -18.46 -16.36
CA PRO A 217 -9.87 -17.16 -15.94
C PRO A 217 -9.41 -16.69 -14.55
N ALA A 218 -8.89 -17.61 -13.73
CA ALA A 218 -8.34 -17.33 -12.41
C ALA A 218 -6.85 -16.96 -12.43
N ALA A 219 -6.21 -16.89 -13.60
CA ALA A 219 -4.80 -16.53 -13.71
C ALA A 219 -4.64 -15.05 -13.99
N ILE A 220 -3.84 -14.39 -13.16
CA ILE A 220 -3.40 -13.01 -13.36
C ILE A 220 -1.96 -13.09 -13.84
N VAL A 221 -1.73 -12.81 -15.12
CA VAL A 221 -0.38 -12.80 -15.69
C VAL A 221 0.19 -11.40 -15.49
N SER A 222 1.09 -11.25 -14.52
CA SER A 222 1.84 -10.00 -14.33
C SER A 222 3.21 -10.14 -14.99
N PRO A 223 3.55 -9.30 -15.99
CA PRO A 223 4.92 -9.21 -16.47
C PRO A 223 5.73 -8.47 -15.42
N ILE A 224 6.55 -9.17 -14.63
CA ILE A 224 7.57 -8.52 -13.82
C ILE A 224 8.66 -8.01 -14.77
N ALA A 225 8.58 -6.73 -15.10
CA ALA A 225 9.62 -6.04 -15.83
C ALA A 225 10.87 -5.93 -14.95
N GLY A 226 11.97 -6.59 -15.33
CA GLY A 226 13.24 -6.28 -14.69
C GLY A 226 14.32 -7.37 -14.65
N THR A 227 14.09 -8.60 -15.13
CA THR A 227 15.17 -9.60 -15.21
C THR A 227 15.23 -10.22 -16.59
N THR A 228 16.37 -10.09 -17.25
CA THR A 228 16.70 -10.59 -18.58
C THR A 228 16.92 -12.12 -18.65
N ARG A 229 16.32 -12.89 -17.75
CA ARG A 229 16.21 -14.35 -17.81
C ARG A 229 14.82 -14.72 -17.29
N ASP A 230 13.98 -15.11 -18.22
CA ASP A 230 12.55 -15.34 -18.08
C ASP A 230 12.18 -16.37 -17.02
N VAL A 231 12.01 -15.95 -15.77
CA VAL A 231 11.17 -16.68 -14.81
C VAL A 231 9.75 -16.23 -15.07
N VAL A 232 8.99 -16.98 -15.85
CA VAL A 232 7.56 -16.73 -16.02
C VAL A 232 6.87 -17.06 -14.71
N GLN A 233 6.49 -16.03 -13.96
CA GLN A 233 5.64 -16.18 -12.78
C GLN A 233 4.18 -16.01 -13.20
N VAL A 234 3.35 -16.94 -12.78
CA VAL A 234 1.90 -16.87 -12.97
C VAL A 234 1.25 -16.84 -11.60
N THR A 235 0.49 -15.78 -11.33
CA THR A 235 -0.34 -15.70 -10.12
C THR A 235 -1.69 -16.33 -10.41
N LEU A 236 -2.05 -17.35 -9.65
CA LEU A 236 -3.37 -17.97 -9.69
C LEU A 236 -4.17 -17.57 -8.46
N GLN A 237 -5.46 -17.37 -8.65
CA GLN A 237 -6.39 -17.20 -7.54
C GLN A 237 -7.01 -18.55 -7.18
N LEU A 238 -6.61 -19.14 -6.04
CA LEU A 238 -7.16 -20.39 -5.54
C LEU A 238 -7.82 -20.18 -4.18
N GLY A 239 -9.13 -20.38 -4.10
CA GLY A 239 -9.90 -20.19 -2.86
C GLY A 239 -9.82 -18.77 -2.30
N GLY A 240 -9.63 -17.77 -3.15
CA GLY A 240 -9.47 -16.38 -2.74
C GLY A 240 -8.03 -15.98 -2.38
N LEU A 241 -7.10 -16.94 -2.32
CA LEU A 241 -5.69 -16.70 -2.01
C LEU A 241 -4.85 -16.60 -3.29
N PRO A 242 -3.86 -15.70 -3.34
CA PRO A 242 -2.90 -15.66 -4.44
C PRO A 242 -1.93 -16.84 -4.31
N VAL A 243 -1.72 -17.56 -5.41
CA VAL A 243 -0.75 -18.64 -5.53
C VAL A 243 0.22 -18.27 -6.65
N LEU A 244 1.47 -18.01 -6.27
CA LEU A 244 2.53 -17.62 -7.21
C LEU A 244 3.24 -18.89 -7.70
N LEU A 245 2.98 -19.24 -8.95
CA LEU A 245 3.64 -20.36 -9.61
C LEU A 245 4.90 -19.84 -10.30
N SER A 246 6.03 -20.46 -10.00
CA SER A 246 7.33 -20.19 -10.66
C SER A 246 7.75 -21.40 -11.48
N ASP A 247 8.12 -21.18 -12.75
CA ASP A 247 8.79 -22.20 -13.55
C ASP A 247 10.25 -22.31 -13.10
N THR A 248 10.66 -23.50 -12.69
CA THR A 248 12.02 -23.80 -12.25
C THR A 248 12.97 -24.17 -13.39
N ALA A 249 12.56 -24.00 -14.65
CA ALA A 249 13.45 -24.25 -15.79
C ALA A 249 14.74 -23.40 -15.75
N GLY A 250 14.84 -22.39 -14.87
CA GLY A 250 16.03 -21.57 -14.66
C GLY A 250 16.91 -21.97 -13.48
N LEU A 251 16.47 -22.90 -12.63
CA LEU A 251 17.30 -23.48 -11.56
C LEU A 251 18.04 -24.71 -12.11
N ARG A 252 18.92 -24.52 -13.07
CA ARG A 252 19.99 -25.46 -13.32
C ARG A 252 20.96 -25.26 -12.16
N GLU A 253 21.12 -26.28 -11.33
CA GLU A 253 22.36 -26.48 -10.61
C GLU A 253 23.49 -26.31 -11.60
N SER A 254 24.48 -25.52 -11.24
CA SER A 254 25.75 -25.47 -11.95
C SER A 254 26.44 -26.82 -11.74
N THR A 255 26.04 -27.82 -12.51
CA THR A 255 26.84 -28.99 -12.75
C THR A 255 27.87 -28.56 -13.79
N ASP A 256 29.11 -28.53 -13.35
CA ASP A 256 30.27 -28.55 -14.20
C ASP A 256 30.11 -29.68 -15.22
N ASP A 257 29.76 -29.32 -16.44
CA ASP A 257 30.04 -30.13 -17.61
C ASP A 257 30.64 -29.20 -18.65
N PRO A 258 31.95 -29.40 -18.95
CA PRO A 258 32.55 -28.73 -20.08
C PRO A 258 32.15 -29.48 -21.33
N ILE A 259 31.75 -28.77 -22.37
CA ILE A 259 31.65 -29.20 -23.77
C ILE A 259 30.30 -29.89 -24.14
N GLU A 260 29.39 -29.12 -24.74
CA GLU A 260 29.07 -29.20 -26.17
C GLU A 260 28.30 -27.95 -26.60
#